data_529c05023bfe16200e31eb14f4c9faa9
#
_entry.id   529c05023bfe16200e31eb14f4c9faa9
#
_cell.length_a   1.000
_cell.length_b   1.000
_cell.length_c   1.000
_cell.angle_alpha   90.00
_cell.angle_beta   90.00
_cell.angle_gamma   90.00
#
_symmetry.space_group_name_H-M   'P 1'
#
loop_
_entity.id
_entity.type
_entity.pdbx_description
1 polymer ?
#
loop_
_entity_poly.entity_id
_entity_poly.type
_entity_poly.pdbx_seq_one_letter_code
_entity_poly.pdbx_strand_id
1 'polypeptide(L)'
;MVGWPAHKVEVLIPRGTTYPRLSLVDVKVHESRRFAAESLHPSVWPPRVRIERALIDAAVWSTRPRSACGILAAGVQQRLTTADRLLDELERAGQVRFKRLLRSALLDIGGGAQAVSEIDFGRFCRRNGLPTPSRQVVRCEPNGRRRYLDATLVGPTGRVVRVEIDGALHLVVQTYWNDMYRDNEVSIAREIQVRLPSYVVYADDAQALDQLRRALELSGPGGKVAA
;
A
#
# COMPACT_ATOMS: atom_id res chain seq x y z
N MET A 1 14.94 7.99 -9.87
CA MET A 1 13.98 8.69 -9.00
C MET A 1 14.75 9.46 -7.94
N VAL A 2 14.51 10.76 -7.86
CA VAL A 2 15.13 11.63 -6.85
C VAL A 2 14.60 11.21 -5.47
N GLY A 3 15.47 11.11 -4.47
CA GLY A 3 15.09 10.74 -3.11
C GLY A 3 14.90 9.24 -2.84
N TRP A 4 15.11 8.38 -3.83
CA TRP A 4 15.08 6.94 -3.63
C TRP A 4 16.49 6.36 -3.74
N PRO A 5 17.08 5.86 -2.66
CA PRO A 5 18.44 5.33 -2.72
C PRO A 5 18.46 4.02 -3.53
N ALA A 6 19.07 4.07 -4.70
CA ALA A 6 19.38 2.87 -5.47
C ALA A 6 20.82 2.47 -5.17
N HIS A 7 21.00 1.47 -4.34
CA HIS A 7 22.33 0.94 -4.02
C HIS A 7 22.77 -0.17 -4.98
N LYS A 8 21.84 -0.68 -5.78
CA LYS A 8 22.05 -1.84 -6.69
C LYS A 8 21.46 -1.57 -8.05
N VAL A 9 22.10 -2.12 -9.07
CA VAL A 9 21.51 -2.19 -10.41
C VAL A 9 20.60 -3.40 -10.47
N GLU A 10 19.30 -3.16 -10.63
CA GLU A 10 18.32 -4.24 -10.80
C GLU A 10 18.26 -4.62 -12.28
N VAL A 11 18.56 -5.87 -12.58
CA VAL A 11 18.59 -6.41 -13.96
C VAL A 11 17.49 -7.44 -14.13
N LEU A 12 16.72 -7.30 -15.20
CA LEU A 12 15.67 -8.24 -15.57
C LEU A 12 16.16 -9.15 -16.68
N ILE A 13 16.03 -10.46 -16.49
CA ILE A 13 16.36 -11.46 -17.50
C ILE A 13 15.18 -12.41 -17.77
N PRO A 14 15.11 -13.05 -18.94
CA PRO A 14 14.16 -14.13 -19.18
C PRO A 14 14.38 -15.27 -18.20
N ARG A 15 13.29 -15.92 -17.78
CA ARG A 15 13.37 -17.07 -16.88
C ARG A 15 14.17 -18.20 -17.52
N GLY A 16 15.08 -18.80 -16.74
CA GLY A 16 15.92 -19.90 -17.18
C GLY A 16 17.15 -19.47 -17.98
N THR A 17 17.42 -18.18 -18.07
CA THR A 17 18.65 -17.67 -18.69
C THR A 17 19.85 -17.86 -17.77
N THR A 18 20.91 -18.46 -18.27
CA THR A 18 22.20 -18.52 -17.56
C THR A 18 22.92 -17.18 -17.69
N TYR A 19 23.46 -16.67 -16.61
CA TYR A 19 24.22 -15.42 -16.60
C TYR A 19 25.49 -15.54 -15.75
N PRO A 20 26.58 -14.85 -16.11
CA PRO A 20 27.82 -14.89 -15.33
C PRO A 20 27.65 -14.16 -14.00
N ARG A 21 28.36 -14.58 -12.97
CA ARG A 21 28.47 -13.81 -11.72
C ARG A 21 29.22 -12.53 -12.00
N LEU A 22 28.56 -11.39 -11.80
CA LEU A 22 29.17 -10.08 -11.93
C LEU A 22 29.76 -9.66 -10.59
N SER A 23 31.09 -9.64 -10.49
CA SER A 23 31.81 -9.33 -9.26
C SER A 23 32.16 -7.85 -9.07
N LEU A 24 32.04 -7.04 -10.14
CA LEU A 24 32.51 -5.65 -10.14
C LEU A 24 31.42 -4.59 -9.88
N VAL A 25 30.16 -4.98 -9.91
CA VAL A 25 29.01 -4.07 -9.71
C VAL A 25 28.03 -4.73 -8.78
N ASP A 26 27.44 -3.98 -7.86
CA ASP A 26 26.35 -4.48 -7.03
C ASP A 26 25.08 -4.62 -7.87
N VAL A 27 24.91 -5.80 -8.46
CA VAL A 27 23.81 -6.15 -9.36
C VAL A 27 22.89 -7.16 -8.70
N LYS A 28 21.60 -6.89 -8.78
CA LYS A 28 20.56 -7.85 -8.42
C LYS A 28 19.80 -8.29 -9.66
N VAL A 29 19.83 -9.60 -9.93
CA VAL A 29 19.18 -10.18 -11.08
C VAL A 29 17.81 -10.71 -10.70
N HIS A 30 16.82 -10.39 -11.53
CA HIS A 30 15.45 -10.87 -11.44
C HIS A 30 15.07 -11.64 -12.69
N GLU A 31 14.59 -12.87 -12.51
CA GLU A 31 14.02 -13.65 -13.60
C GLU A 31 12.55 -13.33 -13.83
N SER A 32 12.16 -13.17 -15.08
CA SER A 32 10.77 -12.91 -15.44
C SER A 32 10.26 -13.87 -16.51
N ARG A 33 9.05 -14.38 -16.32
CA ARG A 33 8.30 -15.05 -17.38
C ARG A 33 7.70 -14.07 -18.38
N ARG A 34 7.53 -12.82 -17.98
CA ARG A 34 7.00 -11.72 -18.79
C ARG A 34 8.16 -10.92 -19.36
N PHE A 35 8.94 -11.51 -20.23
CA PHE A 35 10.03 -10.82 -20.93
C PHE A 35 9.63 -10.63 -22.39
N ALA A 36 9.05 -9.47 -22.71
CA ALA A 36 8.57 -9.16 -24.04
C ALA A 36 9.28 -7.88 -24.56
N ALA A 37 9.49 -7.81 -25.86
CA ALA A 37 10.16 -6.68 -26.50
C ALA A 37 9.43 -5.35 -26.24
N GLU A 38 8.11 -5.37 -26.14
CA GLU A 38 7.26 -4.20 -25.85
C GLU A 38 7.51 -3.60 -24.48
N SER A 39 8.07 -4.39 -23.56
CA SER A 39 8.47 -3.93 -22.23
C SER A 39 9.76 -3.13 -22.24
N LEU A 40 10.52 -3.16 -23.34
CA LEU A 40 11.77 -2.43 -23.48
C LEU A 40 11.52 -1.02 -24.03
N HIS A 41 12.38 -0.11 -23.61
CA HIS A 41 12.42 1.24 -24.19
C HIS A 41 13.03 1.17 -25.59
N PRO A 42 12.38 1.74 -26.62
CA PRO A 42 12.78 1.50 -28.02
C PRO A 42 14.13 2.13 -28.42
N SER A 43 14.59 3.15 -27.71
CA SER A 43 15.69 4.00 -28.16
C SER A 43 16.81 4.21 -27.14
N VAL A 44 16.86 3.40 -26.06
CA VAL A 44 17.85 3.59 -24.99
C VAL A 44 18.85 2.44 -24.96
N TRP A 45 20.13 2.78 -24.91
CA TRP A 45 21.23 1.84 -24.70
C TRP A 45 22.00 2.16 -23.42
N PRO A 46 22.34 1.21 -22.54
CA PRO A 46 21.96 -0.20 -22.62
C PRO A 46 20.43 -0.40 -22.51
N PRO A 47 19.91 -1.55 -22.98
CA PRO A 47 18.46 -1.80 -22.98
C PRO A 47 17.86 -1.62 -21.60
N ARG A 48 16.76 -0.88 -21.50
CA ARG A 48 16.04 -0.62 -20.25
C ARG A 48 14.58 -0.94 -20.44
N VAL A 49 13.94 -1.44 -19.39
CA VAL A 49 12.49 -1.59 -19.40
C VAL A 49 11.80 -0.22 -19.35
N ARG A 50 10.59 -0.13 -19.89
CA ARG A 50 9.77 1.08 -19.81
C ARG A 50 9.51 1.45 -18.36
N ILE A 51 9.30 2.73 -18.11
CA ILE A 51 9.19 3.26 -16.73
C ILE A 51 8.03 2.63 -15.96
N GLU A 52 6.89 2.40 -16.60
CA GLU A 52 5.73 1.77 -15.98
C GLU A 52 6.07 0.37 -15.48
N ARG A 53 6.73 -0.41 -16.33
CA ARG A 53 7.19 -1.75 -15.99
C ARG A 53 8.21 -1.73 -14.86
N ALA A 54 9.19 -0.83 -14.91
CA ALA A 54 10.20 -0.69 -13.86
C ALA A 54 9.59 -0.35 -12.51
N LEU A 55 8.60 0.55 -12.47
CA LEU A 55 7.92 0.96 -11.24
C LEU A 55 7.06 -0.17 -10.66
N ILE A 56 6.32 -0.89 -11.49
CA ILE A 56 5.52 -2.04 -11.05
C ILE A 56 6.43 -3.15 -10.52
N ASP A 57 7.49 -3.51 -11.24
CA ASP A 57 8.41 -4.55 -10.79
C ASP A 57 9.10 -4.15 -9.47
N ALA A 58 9.58 -2.92 -9.33
CA ALA A 58 10.18 -2.42 -8.10
C ALA A 58 9.20 -2.45 -6.91
N ALA A 59 7.93 -2.09 -7.15
CA ALA A 59 6.89 -2.18 -6.13
C ALA A 59 6.62 -3.64 -5.71
N VAL A 60 6.55 -4.55 -6.67
CA VAL A 60 6.33 -6.00 -6.43
C VAL A 60 7.50 -6.63 -5.68
N TRP A 61 8.73 -6.22 -5.97
CA TRP A 61 9.94 -6.71 -5.29
C TRP A 61 10.16 -6.10 -3.91
N SER A 62 9.44 -5.05 -3.59
CA SER A 62 9.52 -4.43 -2.27
C SER A 62 9.12 -5.42 -1.17
N THR A 63 9.85 -5.40 -0.06
CA THR A 63 9.53 -6.25 1.11
C THR A 63 8.39 -5.69 1.94
N ARG A 64 8.19 -4.37 1.90
CA ARG A 64 7.21 -3.65 2.71
C ARG A 64 6.08 -3.09 1.85
N PRO A 65 4.82 -3.33 2.20
CA PRO A 65 3.65 -2.79 1.49
C PRO A 65 3.70 -1.27 1.31
N ARG A 66 4.06 -0.56 2.37
CA ARG A 66 4.21 0.90 2.38
C ARG A 66 5.24 1.39 1.35
N SER A 67 6.41 0.73 1.28
CA SER A 67 7.44 1.06 0.30
C SER A 67 6.97 0.79 -1.13
N ALA A 68 6.21 -0.29 -1.35
CA ALA A 68 5.62 -0.61 -2.65
C ALA A 68 4.69 0.51 -3.15
N CYS A 69 3.79 1.00 -2.30
CA CYS A 69 2.92 2.14 -2.63
C CYS A 69 3.73 3.44 -2.84
N GLY A 70 4.75 3.67 -1.99
CA GLY A 70 5.61 4.84 -2.09
C GLY A 70 6.37 4.94 -3.41
N ILE A 71 6.83 3.81 -3.97
CA ILE A 71 7.50 3.74 -5.29
C ILE A 71 6.55 4.24 -6.38
N LEU A 72 5.31 3.77 -6.40
CA LEU A 72 4.32 4.18 -7.42
C LEU A 72 3.96 5.67 -7.27
N ALA A 73 3.71 6.10 -6.04
CA ALA A 73 3.42 7.50 -5.75
C ALA A 73 4.57 8.42 -6.20
N ALA A 74 5.82 8.08 -5.90
CA ALA A 74 6.98 8.84 -6.32
C ALA A 74 7.13 8.91 -7.85
N GLY A 75 6.82 7.83 -8.57
CA GLY A 75 6.82 7.81 -10.03
C GLY A 75 5.83 8.81 -10.64
N VAL A 76 4.63 8.88 -10.10
CA VAL A 76 3.59 9.82 -10.56
C VAL A 76 3.93 11.26 -10.14
N GLN A 77 4.38 11.47 -8.90
CA GLN A 77 4.77 12.79 -8.39
C GLN A 77 5.89 13.44 -9.22
N GLN A 78 6.90 12.65 -9.56
CA GLN A 78 8.02 13.10 -10.38
C GLN A 78 7.64 13.19 -11.87
N ARG A 79 6.36 13.03 -12.21
CA ARG A 79 5.84 13.12 -13.59
C ARG A 79 6.53 12.16 -14.56
N LEU A 80 7.03 11.03 -14.06
CA LEU A 80 7.65 10.00 -14.89
C LEU A 80 6.59 9.21 -15.68
N THR A 81 5.40 9.09 -15.11
CA THR A 81 4.25 8.40 -15.70
C THR A 81 2.95 8.88 -15.03
N THR A 82 1.81 8.29 -15.40
CA THR A 82 0.49 8.56 -14.80
C THR A 82 -0.03 7.34 -14.06
N ALA A 83 -1.00 7.56 -13.16
CA ALA A 83 -1.65 6.48 -12.42
C ALA A 83 -2.35 5.49 -13.37
N ASP A 84 -3.00 5.98 -14.42
CA ASP A 84 -3.71 5.15 -15.40
C ASP A 84 -2.76 4.21 -16.15
N ARG A 85 -1.61 4.71 -16.61
CA ARG A 85 -0.59 3.88 -17.27
C ARG A 85 -0.03 2.81 -16.34
N LEU A 86 0.14 3.15 -15.06
CA LEU A 86 0.56 2.16 -14.05
C LEU A 86 -0.52 1.13 -13.76
N LEU A 87 -1.80 1.51 -13.77
CA LEU A 87 -2.93 0.58 -13.66
C LEU A 87 -2.94 -0.39 -14.82
N ASP A 88 -2.79 0.10 -16.05
CA ASP A 88 -2.71 -0.75 -17.25
C ASP A 88 -1.55 -1.74 -17.16
N GLU A 89 -0.37 -1.28 -16.74
CA GLU A 89 0.79 -2.16 -16.59
C GLU A 89 0.59 -3.17 -15.44
N LEU A 90 -0.04 -2.77 -14.34
CA LEU A 90 -0.38 -3.66 -13.24
C LEU A 90 -1.36 -4.76 -13.67
N GLU A 91 -2.33 -4.44 -14.52
CA GLU A 91 -3.26 -5.45 -15.06
C GLU A 91 -2.53 -6.42 -16.01
N ARG A 92 -1.64 -5.93 -16.88
CA ARG A 92 -0.78 -6.77 -17.71
C ARG A 92 0.15 -7.66 -16.89
N ALA A 93 0.53 -7.21 -15.68
CA ALA A 93 1.35 -7.99 -14.76
C ALA A 93 0.68 -9.30 -14.31
N GLY A 94 -0.63 -9.43 -14.42
CA GLY A 94 -1.37 -10.60 -13.99
C GLY A 94 -1.39 -10.74 -12.46
N GLN A 95 -1.17 -11.93 -11.96
CA GLN A 95 -1.11 -12.20 -10.52
C GLN A 95 0.30 -11.88 -10.00
N VAL A 96 0.41 -10.78 -9.26
CA VAL A 96 1.66 -10.33 -8.63
C VAL A 96 1.44 -10.06 -7.14
N ARG A 97 2.55 -10.02 -6.40
CA ARG A 97 2.52 -9.65 -4.99
C ARG A 97 1.91 -8.24 -4.82
N PHE A 98 1.11 -8.07 -3.81
CA PHE A 98 0.44 -6.80 -3.49
C PHE A 98 -0.54 -6.27 -4.55
N LYS A 99 -0.99 -7.06 -5.54
CA LYS A 99 -1.82 -6.56 -6.63
C LYS A 99 -3.00 -5.71 -6.17
N ARG A 100 -3.78 -6.19 -5.20
CA ARG A 100 -4.95 -5.45 -4.66
C ARG A 100 -4.55 -4.13 -4.01
N LEU A 101 -3.49 -4.16 -3.22
CA LEU A 101 -2.93 -2.98 -2.57
C LEU A 101 -2.46 -1.95 -3.58
N LEU A 102 -1.63 -2.37 -4.56
CA LEU A 102 -1.09 -1.48 -5.59
C LEU A 102 -2.20 -0.87 -6.45
N ARG A 103 -3.21 -1.68 -6.79
CA ARG A 103 -4.39 -1.21 -7.52
C ARG A 103 -5.15 -0.14 -6.74
N SER A 104 -5.42 -0.38 -5.47
CA SER A 104 -6.07 0.60 -4.59
C SER A 104 -5.26 1.88 -4.51
N ALA A 105 -3.95 1.77 -4.25
CA ALA A 105 -3.05 2.91 -4.18
C ALA A 105 -3.04 3.74 -5.48
N LEU A 106 -3.01 3.09 -6.64
CA LEU A 106 -3.01 3.78 -7.93
C LEU A 106 -4.34 4.50 -8.22
N LEU A 107 -5.47 3.91 -7.85
CA LEU A 107 -6.78 4.57 -7.95
C LEU A 107 -6.84 5.80 -7.06
N ASP A 108 -6.30 5.72 -5.85
CA ASP A 108 -6.23 6.86 -4.93
C ASP A 108 -5.32 7.98 -5.49
N ILE A 109 -4.16 7.62 -6.05
CA ILE A 109 -3.22 8.57 -6.69
C ILE A 109 -3.86 9.26 -7.92
N GLY A 110 -4.62 8.52 -8.72
CA GLY A 110 -5.31 9.03 -9.92
C GLY A 110 -6.52 9.91 -9.60
N GLY A 111 -6.86 10.09 -8.33
CA GLY A 111 -8.05 10.84 -7.92
C GLY A 111 -9.36 10.07 -8.12
N GLY A 112 -9.29 8.82 -8.56
CA GLY A 112 -10.41 7.87 -8.64
C GLY A 112 -10.57 7.10 -7.33
N ALA A 113 -10.70 7.80 -6.20
CA ALA A 113 -10.76 7.19 -4.89
C ALA A 113 -11.85 6.10 -4.83
N GLN A 114 -11.43 4.84 -4.87
CA GLN A 114 -12.28 3.76 -4.37
C GLN A 114 -12.10 3.72 -2.85
N ALA A 115 -13.14 4.10 -2.13
CA ALA A 115 -13.16 3.83 -0.70
C ALA A 115 -12.92 2.33 -0.48
N VAL A 116 -12.16 2.01 0.56
CA VAL A 116 -12.09 0.64 1.05
C VAL A 116 -13.51 0.13 1.20
N SER A 117 -13.82 -1.01 0.60
CA SER A 117 -15.17 -1.56 0.70
C SER A 117 -15.42 -2.03 2.14
N GLU A 118 -16.68 -1.95 2.55
CA GLU A 118 -17.13 -2.50 3.84
C GLU A 118 -16.72 -3.97 3.99
N ILE A 119 -16.75 -4.73 2.89
CA ILE A 119 -16.35 -6.14 2.84
C ILE A 119 -14.85 -6.30 3.12
N ASP A 120 -14.01 -5.44 2.55
CA ASP A 120 -12.55 -5.53 2.73
C ASP A 120 -12.15 -5.15 4.16
N PHE A 121 -12.79 -4.13 4.74
CA PHE A 121 -12.56 -3.79 6.14
C PHE A 121 -13.06 -4.87 7.11
N GLY A 122 -14.21 -5.44 6.86
CA GLY A 122 -14.72 -6.57 7.63
C GLY A 122 -13.79 -7.80 7.56
N ARG A 123 -13.20 -8.09 6.39
CA ARG A 123 -12.18 -9.14 6.23
C ARG A 123 -10.89 -8.82 6.98
N PHE A 124 -10.45 -7.57 6.94
CA PHE A 124 -9.29 -7.10 7.70
C PHE A 124 -9.51 -7.30 9.20
N CYS A 125 -10.64 -6.90 9.74
CA CYS A 125 -10.96 -7.11 11.16
C CYS A 125 -10.91 -8.59 11.55
N ARG A 126 -11.60 -9.47 10.80
CA ARG A 126 -11.59 -10.91 11.08
C ARG A 126 -10.18 -11.52 11.03
N ARG A 127 -9.40 -11.19 10.01
CA ARG A 127 -8.04 -11.73 9.82
C ARG A 127 -7.12 -11.35 10.97
N ASN A 128 -7.33 -10.19 11.57
CA ASN A 128 -6.49 -9.65 12.63
C ASN A 128 -7.06 -9.81 14.05
N GLY A 129 -8.13 -10.57 14.22
CA GLY A 129 -8.75 -10.79 15.52
C GLY A 129 -9.34 -9.52 16.14
N LEU A 130 -9.76 -8.56 15.31
CA LEU A 130 -10.48 -7.36 15.75
C LEU A 130 -11.98 -7.61 15.76
N PRO A 131 -12.75 -6.88 16.58
CA PRO A 131 -14.20 -6.97 16.59
C PRO A 131 -14.81 -6.76 15.19
N THR A 132 -15.93 -7.39 14.92
CA THR A 132 -16.71 -7.13 13.71
C THR A 132 -17.24 -5.69 13.76
N PRO A 133 -17.09 -4.89 12.68
CA PRO A 133 -17.63 -3.55 12.64
C PRO A 133 -19.15 -3.55 12.85
N SER A 134 -19.64 -2.76 13.81
CA SER A 134 -21.06 -2.63 14.12
C SER A 134 -21.79 -1.69 13.17
N ARG A 135 -21.06 -0.73 12.58
CA ARG A 135 -21.55 0.21 11.56
C ARG A 135 -20.43 0.53 10.60
N GLN A 136 -20.76 0.60 9.32
CA GLN A 136 -19.85 1.01 8.27
C GLN A 136 -20.59 1.92 7.30
N VAL A 137 -19.99 3.03 6.90
CA VAL A 137 -20.57 3.98 5.94
C VAL A 137 -19.46 4.51 5.05
N VAL A 138 -19.62 4.32 3.75
CA VAL A 138 -18.73 4.94 2.76
C VAL A 138 -19.19 6.37 2.53
N ARG A 139 -18.30 7.32 2.69
CA ARG A 139 -18.53 8.75 2.45
C ARG A 139 -17.67 9.28 1.32
N CYS A 140 -18.19 10.28 0.62
CA CYS A 140 -17.47 11.07 -0.39
C CYS A 140 -17.48 12.54 0.01
N GLU A 141 -16.39 13.24 -0.22
CA GLU A 141 -16.43 14.70 -0.20
C GLU A 141 -17.32 15.23 -1.35
N PRO A 142 -17.94 16.41 -1.21
CA PRO A 142 -18.80 16.99 -2.24
C PRO A 142 -18.12 17.20 -3.59
N ASN A 143 -16.78 17.36 -3.59
CA ASN A 143 -15.96 17.50 -4.79
C ASN A 143 -15.56 16.13 -5.43
N GLY A 144 -15.96 15.01 -4.82
CA GLY A 144 -15.64 13.65 -5.27
C GLY A 144 -14.17 13.23 -5.14
N ARG A 145 -13.30 14.11 -4.60
CA ARG A 145 -11.85 13.88 -4.55
C ARG A 145 -11.40 12.96 -3.44
N ARG A 146 -12.20 12.80 -2.39
CA ARG A 146 -11.89 11.90 -1.27
C ARG A 146 -13.07 11.00 -0.97
N ARG A 147 -12.76 9.73 -0.81
CA ARG A 147 -13.69 8.73 -0.28
C ARG A 147 -13.06 8.11 0.95
N TYR A 148 -13.82 8.00 2.01
CA TYR A 148 -13.39 7.39 3.24
C TYR A 148 -14.48 6.45 3.75
N LEU A 149 -14.06 5.44 4.50
CA LEU A 149 -14.95 4.51 5.17
C LEU A 149 -14.95 4.88 6.66
N ASP A 150 -16.11 5.29 7.16
CA ASP A 150 -16.35 5.42 8.59
C ASP A 150 -16.83 4.08 9.13
N ALA A 151 -16.13 3.53 10.09
CA ALA A 151 -16.51 2.30 10.75
C ALA A 151 -16.54 2.48 12.26
N THR A 152 -17.37 1.68 12.94
CA THR A 152 -17.44 1.64 14.39
C THR A 152 -17.08 0.24 14.86
N LEU A 153 -16.11 0.15 15.76
CA LEU A 153 -15.72 -1.07 16.45
C LEU A 153 -16.08 -0.95 17.93
N VAL A 154 -16.50 -2.06 18.53
CA VAL A 154 -16.80 -2.11 19.97
C VAL A 154 -15.86 -3.12 20.61
N GLY A 155 -15.04 -2.67 21.54
CA GLY A 155 -14.13 -3.50 22.31
C GLY A 155 -14.85 -4.38 23.34
N PRO A 156 -14.14 -5.33 23.97
CA PRO A 156 -14.72 -6.26 24.95
C PRO A 156 -15.24 -5.56 26.22
N THR A 157 -14.70 -4.39 26.54
CA THR A 157 -15.15 -3.57 27.68
C THR A 157 -16.36 -2.69 27.36
N GLY A 158 -16.90 -2.78 26.12
CA GLY A 158 -17.94 -1.88 25.62
C GLY A 158 -17.40 -0.57 25.06
N ARG A 159 -16.08 -0.38 25.03
CA ARG A 159 -15.44 0.81 24.47
C ARG A 159 -15.71 0.92 22.98
N VAL A 160 -16.25 2.05 22.56
CA VAL A 160 -16.59 2.35 21.16
C VAL A 160 -15.46 3.11 20.52
N VAL A 161 -14.92 2.59 19.41
CA VAL A 161 -13.87 3.22 18.63
C VAL A 161 -14.39 3.54 17.24
N ARG A 162 -14.26 4.79 16.82
CA ARG A 162 -14.51 5.21 15.44
C ARG A 162 -13.24 5.04 14.62
N VAL A 163 -13.36 4.39 13.49
CA VAL A 163 -12.26 4.17 12.56
C VAL A 163 -12.60 4.87 11.26
N GLU A 164 -11.79 5.83 10.87
CA GLU A 164 -11.86 6.49 9.58
C GLU A 164 -10.75 5.96 8.68
N ILE A 165 -11.10 5.43 7.51
CA ILE A 165 -10.14 4.91 6.54
C ILE A 165 -10.11 5.87 5.36
N ASP A 166 -9.02 6.60 5.24
CA ASP A 166 -8.81 7.59 4.20
C ASP A 166 -8.23 6.94 2.95
N GLY A 167 -8.95 7.03 1.82
CA GLY A 167 -8.52 6.58 0.50
C GLY A 167 -7.54 7.53 -0.20
N ALA A 168 -7.30 8.71 0.35
CA ALA A 168 -6.43 9.69 -0.29
C ALA A 168 -4.94 9.37 -0.02
N LEU A 169 -4.26 8.80 -0.98
CA LEU A 169 -2.80 8.81 -1.03
C LEU A 169 -2.32 10.22 -1.39
N HIS A 170 -2.24 11.10 -0.39
CA HIS A 170 -1.62 12.40 -0.59
C HIS A 170 -0.18 12.26 -1.07
N LEU A 171 0.21 13.16 -1.96
CA LEU A 171 1.44 13.22 -2.72
C LEU A 171 2.75 13.20 -1.92
N VAL A 172 2.71 13.28 -0.59
CA VAL A 172 3.86 13.07 0.31
C VAL A 172 3.54 11.91 1.25
N VAL A 173 3.44 10.72 0.67
CA VAL A 173 2.98 9.47 1.31
C VAL A 173 3.64 9.22 2.67
N GLN A 174 4.97 9.44 2.78
CA GLN A 174 5.70 9.13 3.99
C GLN A 174 5.36 10.09 5.14
N THR A 175 5.32 11.39 4.87
CA THR A 175 5.05 12.42 5.88
C THR A 175 3.59 12.36 6.34
N TYR A 176 2.66 12.26 5.39
CA TYR A 176 1.23 12.17 5.68
C TYR A 176 0.86 10.99 6.59
N TRP A 177 1.43 9.80 6.31
CA TRP A 177 1.15 8.64 7.17
C TRP A 177 1.80 8.76 8.55
N ASN A 178 2.99 9.37 8.65
CA ASN A 178 3.62 9.61 9.95
C ASN A 178 2.79 10.61 10.78
N ASP A 179 2.25 11.64 10.15
CA ASP A 179 1.40 12.62 10.81
C ASP A 179 0.09 11.98 11.25
N MET A 180 -0.56 11.18 10.41
CA MET A 180 -1.77 10.44 10.75
C MET A 180 -1.56 9.52 11.96
N TYR A 181 -0.46 8.76 12.00
CA TYR A 181 -0.15 7.93 13.16
C TYR A 181 0.14 8.73 14.42
N ARG A 182 0.77 9.90 14.29
CA ARG A 182 1.00 10.79 15.43
C ARG A 182 -0.31 11.37 15.96
N ASP A 183 -1.19 11.79 15.07
CA ASP A 183 -2.52 12.31 15.43
C ASP A 183 -3.37 11.24 16.12
N ASN A 184 -3.28 9.99 15.65
CA ASN A 184 -3.94 8.87 16.31
C ASN A 184 -3.46 8.67 17.75
N GLU A 185 -2.18 8.82 18.05
CA GLU A 185 -1.67 8.69 19.43
C GLU A 185 -2.34 9.69 20.37
N VAL A 186 -2.56 10.94 19.89
CA VAL A 186 -3.26 11.97 20.65
C VAL A 186 -4.75 11.64 20.78
N SER A 187 -5.36 11.15 19.71
CA SER A 187 -6.79 10.83 19.65
C SER A 187 -7.14 9.62 20.51
N ILE A 188 -6.33 8.58 20.50
CA ILE A 188 -6.52 7.39 21.34
C ILE A 188 -6.53 7.74 22.82
N ALA A 189 -5.71 8.74 23.20
CA ALA A 189 -5.64 9.22 24.58
C ALA A 189 -6.87 10.03 25.01
N ARG A 190 -7.64 10.60 24.08
CA ARG A 190 -8.71 11.57 24.37
C ARG A 190 -10.10 11.16 23.88
N GLU A 191 -10.26 10.80 22.58
CA GLU A 191 -11.56 10.77 21.89
C GLU A 191 -11.97 9.45 21.25
N ILE A 192 -11.14 8.42 21.26
CA ILE A 192 -11.50 7.11 20.70
C ILE A 192 -11.80 7.18 19.17
N GLN A 193 -11.03 7.97 18.46
CA GLN A 193 -11.04 8.00 16.99
C GLN A 193 -9.67 7.58 16.45
N VAL A 194 -9.66 6.69 15.47
CA VAL A 194 -8.43 6.23 14.79
C VAL A 194 -8.60 6.45 13.30
N ARG A 195 -7.65 7.17 12.70
CA ARG A 195 -7.56 7.36 11.26
C ARG A 195 -6.53 6.41 10.68
N LEU A 196 -6.87 5.73 9.60
CA LEU A 196 -6.02 4.77 8.94
C LEU A 196 -5.93 5.05 7.45
N PRO A 197 -4.75 4.94 6.84
CA PRO A 197 -4.64 4.96 5.40
C PRO A 197 -5.20 3.66 4.80
N SER A 198 -5.80 3.74 3.61
CA SER A 198 -6.48 2.63 2.94
C SER A 198 -5.62 1.38 2.77
N TYR A 199 -4.30 1.56 2.57
CA TYR A 199 -3.39 0.43 2.37
C TYR A 199 -3.34 -0.54 3.55
N VAL A 200 -3.62 -0.08 4.77
CA VAL A 200 -3.63 -0.90 6.00
C VAL A 200 -4.58 -2.09 5.88
N VAL A 201 -5.70 -1.89 5.21
CA VAL A 201 -6.72 -2.94 5.02
C VAL A 201 -6.22 -4.08 4.13
N TYR A 202 -5.27 -3.80 3.25
CA TYR A 202 -4.70 -4.78 2.31
C TYR A 202 -3.32 -5.30 2.74
N ALA A 203 -2.73 -4.64 3.74
CA ALA A 203 -1.44 -5.01 4.29
C ALA A 203 -1.54 -5.01 5.81
N ASP A 204 -1.07 -6.06 6.46
CA ASP A 204 -1.08 -6.13 7.91
C ASP A 204 0.02 -5.21 8.48
N ASP A 205 -0.33 -3.93 8.64
CA ASP A 205 0.57 -2.91 9.20
C ASP A 205 0.56 -3.03 10.73
N ALA A 206 1.73 -3.40 11.27
CA ALA A 206 1.86 -3.67 12.70
C ALA A 206 1.56 -2.43 13.57
N GLN A 207 1.91 -1.23 13.11
CA GLN A 207 1.67 0.01 13.84
C GLN A 207 0.18 0.34 13.90
N ALA A 208 -0.52 0.21 12.77
CA ALA A 208 -1.96 0.43 12.72
C ALA A 208 -2.73 -0.59 13.59
N LEU A 209 -2.31 -1.86 13.54
CA LEU A 209 -2.91 -2.91 14.37
C LEU A 209 -2.68 -2.67 15.87
N ASP A 210 -1.48 -2.22 16.26
CA ASP A 210 -1.20 -1.86 17.64
C ASP A 210 -2.09 -0.70 18.11
N GLN A 211 -2.21 0.35 17.31
CA GLN A 211 -3.09 1.49 17.62
C GLN A 211 -4.56 1.07 17.78
N LEU A 212 -5.07 0.24 16.86
CA LEU A 212 -6.44 -0.28 16.97
C LEU A 212 -6.66 -1.14 18.23
N ARG A 213 -5.70 -2.01 18.55
CA ARG A 213 -5.79 -2.86 19.75
C ARG A 213 -5.79 -2.05 21.03
N ARG A 214 -4.89 -1.07 21.14
CA ARG A 214 -4.85 -0.15 22.29
C ARG A 214 -6.13 0.68 22.39
N ALA A 215 -6.62 1.20 21.28
CA ALA A 215 -7.88 1.95 21.24
C ALA A 215 -9.06 1.10 21.71
N LEU A 216 -9.09 -0.18 21.36
CA LEU A 216 -10.14 -1.13 21.72
C LEU A 216 -9.92 -1.80 23.08
N GLU A 217 -8.82 -1.49 23.77
CA GLU A 217 -8.41 -2.16 25.02
C GLU A 217 -8.25 -3.68 24.88
N LEU A 218 -7.85 -4.12 23.69
CA LEU A 218 -7.54 -5.51 23.43
C LEU A 218 -6.13 -5.83 23.96
N SER A 219 -5.98 -6.95 24.64
CA SER A 219 -4.67 -7.47 25.00
C SER A 219 -3.81 -7.69 23.75
N GLY A 220 -2.48 -7.47 23.86
CA GLY A 220 -1.56 -7.66 22.74
C GLY A 220 -1.61 -9.08 22.13
N PRO A 221 -0.87 -9.37 21.05
CA PRO A 221 -0.89 -10.67 20.40
C PRO A 221 -0.42 -11.76 21.38
N GLY A 222 -1.36 -12.54 21.92
CA GLY A 222 -1.12 -13.61 22.89
C GLY A 222 -1.84 -13.48 24.23
N GLY A 223 -2.52 -12.38 24.49
CA GLY A 223 -3.35 -12.24 25.69
C GLY A 223 -4.64 -13.06 25.55
N LYS A 224 -4.70 -14.24 26.17
CA LYS A 224 -5.97 -14.95 26.38
C LYS A 224 -6.88 -14.02 27.15
N VAL A 225 -8.08 -13.77 26.62
CA VAL A 225 -9.18 -13.18 27.39
C VAL A 225 -9.37 -14.09 28.60
N ALA A 226 -9.13 -13.57 29.79
CA ALA A 226 -9.52 -14.28 31.01
C ALA A 226 -11.06 -14.41 31.01
N ALA A 227 -11.51 -15.63 31.10
CA ALA A 227 -12.91 -15.99 31.20
C ALA A 227 -13.50 -15.50 32.53
#